data_a0c4d7112b9207670861309069bef418
#
_entry.id   a0c4d7112b9207670861309069bef418
#
_cell.length_a   1.000
_cell.length_b   1.000
_cell.length_c   1.000
_cell.angle_alpha   90.00
_cell.angle_beta   90.00
_cell.angle_gamma   90.00
#
_symmetry.space_group_name_H-M   'P 1'
#
loop_
_entity.id
_entity.type
_entity.pdbx_description
1 polymer ?
#
loop_
_entity_poly.entity_id
_entity_poly.type
_entity_poly.pdbx_seq_one_letter_code
_entity_poly.pdbx_strand_id
1 'polypeptide(L)'
;MFEMLFPVFMYFIDSILSVIYTWSFQEGRYRKKIVFVVWSIVCFFIQIAIFEMLNSRFSVNEVAGIILNICILLFMQFLFFKKDIQKQFFIAFSFVAGKETVKYIVSVFSIAFTGLWNKTFDIILAKSESNTLDKLYSWEDISLAVIVIICVLFYAFLLSVYLLLISKKFVRKDYLLQTHENVFLILPCIATLCISITIKMMIISVENGMTVIVYDSVPTTKFWIPVICVLLLFTIIASVILFQKLVQYNEEAVKRAILENQVRQMQKEIEEIQDIYTDMRGLRHDMRSHLSNISLYVKTIIGTDSEELKSYIGKMEETVSRLDFIYQTGNPITDIIIHQKSQEAQKKKIQFDVDFIFPSKQKIDAYDVGVVLDNALENAIEACCEVEGEKSIYLHAFVKGNLFFIEIENSYSGKVVFDVETQLPVSHKKDAKLHGLGISNIQRCAKKYMGDIDIVLSDTGNKKRFKLTIMMYGKISHP
;
A
#
# COMPACT_ATOMS: atom_id res chain seq x y z
N MET A 1 43.66 -24.50 -22.03
CA MET A 1 43.63 -24.08 -20.60
C MET A 1 42.52 -23.00 -20.36
N PHE A 2 42.44 -21.97 -21.18
CA PHE A 2 41.43 -20.88 -21.00
C PHE A 2 40.00 -21.33 -21.17
N GLU A 3 39.66 -22.24 -22.08
CA GLU A 3 38.32 -22.77 -22.31
C GLU A 3 37.75 -23.50 -21.09
N MET A 4 38.58 -24.09 -20.25
CA MET A 4 38.17 -24.72 -18.98
C MET A 4 38.02 -23.73 -17.82
N LEU A 5 38.78 -22.64 -17.81
CA LEU A 5 38.73 -21.65 -16.73
C LEU A 5 37.44 -20.81 -16.74
N PHE A 6 36.94 -20.47 -17.92
CA PHE A 6 35.73 -19.63 -18.07
C PHE A 6 34.48 -20.24 -17.38
N PRO A 7 34.11 -21.51 -17.62
CA PRO A 7 32.98 -22.13 -16.93
C PRO A 7 33.19 -22.20 -15.40
N VAL A 8 34.40 -22.48 -14.94
CA VAL A 8 34.72 -22.59 -13.50
C VAL A 8 34.46 -21.27 -12.77
N PHE A 9 34.89 -20.14 -13.34
CA PHE A 9 34.60 -18.83 -12.76
C PHE A 9 33.11 -18.50 -12.75
N MET A 10 32.39 -18.86 -13.80
CA MET A 10 30.93 -18.66 -13.85
C MET A 10 30.21 -19.48 -12.77
N TYR A 11 30.59 -20.74 -12.55
CA TYR A 11 29.99 -21.57 -11.49
C TYR A 11 30.27 -21.04 -10.09
N PHE A 12 31.44 -20.44 -9.89
CA PHE A 12 31.77 -19.78 -8.62
C PHE A 12 30.83 -18.58 -8.37
N ILE A 13 30.65 -17.73 -9.38
CA ILE A 13 29.72 -16.59 -9.32
C ILE A 13 28.29 -17.04 -9.10
N ASP A 14 27.83 -18.05 -9.83
CA ASP A 14 26.49 -18.63 -9.68
C ASP A 14 26.22 -19.12 -8.26
N SER A 15 27.20 -19.80 -7.66
CA SER A 15 27.08 -20.32 -6.31
C SER A 15 26.91 -19.22 -5.28
N ILE A 16 27.64 -18.11 -5.40
CA ILE A 16 27.53 -16.95 -4.53
C ILE A 16 26.21 -16.21 -4.76
N LEU A 17 25.86 -15.95 -6.01
CA LEU A 17 24.64 -15.19 -6.33
C LEU A 17 23.38 -15.96 -5.97
N SER A 18 23.38 -17.30 -6.06
CA SER A 18 22.23 -18.14 -5.69
C SER A 18 21.85 -18.02 -4.22
N VAL A 19 22.83 -18.00 -3.31
CA VAL A 19 22.55 -17.84 -1.88
C VAL A 19 22.12 -16.42 -1.53
N ILE A 20 22.74 -15.40 -2.12
CA ILE A 20 22.36 -13.99 -1.94
C ILE A 20 20.92 -13.77 -2.40
N TYR A 21 20.58 -14.31 -3.58
CA TYR A 21 19.24 -14.23 -4.14
C TYR A 21 18.21 -14.90 -3.26
N THR A 22 18.44 -16.14 -2.83
CA THR A 22 17.53 -16.87 -1.93
C THR A 22 17.32 -16.12 -0.61
N TRP A 23 18.38 -15.51 -0.06
CA TRP A 23 18.29 -14.74 1.19
C TRP A 23 17.41 -13.49 1.08
N SER A 24 17.25 -12.96 -0.12
CA SER A 24 16.39 -11.79 -0.36
C SER A 24 14.91 -12.11 -0.19
N PHE A 25 14.50 -13.38 -0.35
CA PHE A 25 13.09 -13.82 -0.32
C PHE A 25 12.69 -14.55 0.96
N GLN A 26 13.63 -15.25 1.60
CA GLN A 26 13.33 -16.15 2.71
C GLN A 26 14.25 -15.93 3.90
N GLU A 27 13.75 -16.30 5.08
CA GLU A 27 14.56 -16.33 6.30
C GLU A 27 15.29 -17.66 6.44
N GLY A 28 16.58 -17.60 6.73
CA GLY A 28 17.39 -18.79 6.99
C GLY A 28 17.10 -19.42 8.36
N ARG A 29 17.23 -20.74 8.45
CA ARG A 29 17.14 -21.49 9.72
C ARG A 29 18.40 -21.37 10.56
N TYR A 30 19.54 -21.11 9.92
CA TYR A 30 20.86 -21.06 10.54
C TYR A 30 21.51 -19.69 10.39
N ARG A 31 22.64 -19.47 11.07
CA ARG A 31 23.40 -18.21 10.99
C ARG A 31 23.83 -17.90 9.56
N LYS A 32 23.56 -16.69 9.10
CA LYS A 32 23.80 -16.25 7.73
C LYS A 32 25.19 -16.57 7.19
N LYS A 33 26.25 -16.36 8.00
CA LYS A 33 27.65 -16.61 7.60
C LYS A 33 27.89 -18.10 7.29
N ILE A 34 27.35 -19.01 8.11
CA ILE A 34 27.53 -20.45 7.94
C ILE A 34 26.83 -20.93 6.67
N VAL A 35 25.53 -20.51 6.49
CA VAL A 35 24.77 -20.86 5.30
C VAL A 35 25.45 -20.37 4.05
N PHE A 36 25.93 -19.13 4.05
CA PHE A 36 26.62 -18.54 2.90
C PHE A 36 27.85 -19.37 2.47
N VAL A 37 28.71 -19.71 3.40
CA VAL A 37 29.95 -20.46 3.11
C VAL A 37 29.64 -21.88 2.65
N VAL A 38 28.83 -22.62 3.43
CA VAL A 38 28.51 -24.03 3.11
C VAL A 38 27.75 -24.12 1.78
N TRP A 39 26.76 -23.27 1.56
CA TRP A 39 25.99 -23.25 0.30
C TRP A 39 26.91 -22.97 -0.89
N SER A 40 27.70 -21.90 -0.83
CA SER A 40 28.60 -21.52 -1.94
C SER A 40 29.56 -22.63 -2.30
N ILE A 41 30.20 -23.28 -1.29
CA ILE A 41 31.13 -24.37 -1.52
C ILE A 41 30.41 -25.59 -2.12
N VAL A 42 29.32 -26.02 -1.51
CA VAL A 42 28.60 -27.23 -1.97
C VAL A 42 28.03 -27.02 -3.40
N CYS A 43 27.39 -25.90 -3.67
CA CYS A 43 26.88 -25.63 -5.01
C CYS A 43 27.99 -25.53 -6.05
N PHE A 44 29.12 -24.93 -5.71
CA PHE A 44 30.25 -24.83 -6.62
C PHE A 44 30.81 -26.22 -7.02
N PHE A 45 31.11 -27.08 -6.05
CA PHE A 45 31.62 -28.41 -6.35
C PHE A 45 30.63 -29.29 -7.09
N ILE A 46 29.34 -29.18 -6.76
CA ILE A 46 28.31 -29.95 -7.49
C ILE A 46 28.21 -29.45 -8.93
N GLN A 47 28.26 -28.14 -9.18
CA GLN A 47 28.20 -27.61 -10.56
C GLN A 47 29.43 -28.04 -11.38
N ILE A 48 30.61 -28.11 -10.80
CA ILE A 48 31.81 -28.67 -11.46
C ILE A 48 31.60 -30.15 -11.77
N ALA A 49 31.13 -30.95 -10.81
CA ALA A 49 30.88 -32.37 -11.03
C ALA A 49 29.83 -32.61 -12.15
N ILE A 50 28.79 -31.80 -12.21
CA ILE A 50 27.80 -31.84 -13.30
C ILE A 50 28.51 -31.51 -14.63
N PHE A 51 29.32 -30.50 -14.68
CA PHE A 51 30.05 -30.09 -15.90
C PHE A 51 30.99 -31.19 -16.40
N GLU A 52 31.76 -31.82 -15.53
CA GLU A 52 32.63 -32.98 -15.89
C GLU A 52 31.81 -34.17 -16.36
N MET A 53 30.68 -34.46 -15.69
CA MET A 53 29.80 -35.56 -16.09
C MET A 53 29.15 -35.33 -17.44
N LEU A 54 28.78 -34.08 -17.77
CA LEU A 54 28.16 -33.68 -19.05
C LEU A 54 29.21 -33.66 -20.18
N ASN A 55 30.44 -33.26 -19.93
CA ASN A 55 31.54 -33.25 -20.93
C ASN A 55 31.98 -34.65 -21.36
N SER A 56 31.75 -35.66 -20.51
CA SER A 56 32.21 -37.02 -20.80
C SER A 56 31.26 -37.83 -21.69
N ARG A 57 30.00 -37.44 -21.91
CA ARG A 57 29.02 -38.18 -22.71
C ARG A 57 27.82 -37.34 -23.22
N PHE A 58 27.69 -37.17 -24.53
CA PHE A 58 26.48 -36.87 -25.33
C PHE A 58 25.57 -35.65 -25.03
N SER A 59 25.12 -35.01 -26.13
CA SER A 59 24.23 -33.83 -26.19
C SER A 59 22.88 -33.94 -25.48
N VAL A 60 22.42 -35.15 -25.15
CA VAL A 60 21.17 -35.43 -24.45
C VAL A 60 21.23 -35.00 -22.96
N ASN A 61 22.42 -34.78 -22.40
CA ASN A 61 22.61 -34.56 -20.98
C ASN A 61 22.42 -33.11 -20.51
N GLU A 62 22.28 -32.14 -21.41
CA GLU A 62 22.18 -30.74 -21.00
C GLU A 62 20.84 -30.39 -20.33
N VAL A 63 19.73 -30.92 -20.85
CA VAL A 63 18.41 -30.79 -20.20
C VAL A 63 18.44 -31.41 -18.80
N ALA A 64 19.09 -32.56 -18.68
CA ALA A 64 19.33 -33.20 -17.39
C ALA A 64 20.15 -32.30 -16.44
N GLY A 65 21.16 -31.62 -16.95
CA GLY A 65 21.96 -30.64 -16.19
C GLY A 65 21.16 -29.48 -15.65
N ILE A 66 20.25 -28.92 -16.45
CA ILE A 66 19.32 -27.84 -16.02
C ILE A 66 18.39 -28.34 -14.93
N ILE A 67 17.76 -29.51 -15.12
CA ILE A 67 16.86 -30.13 -14.14
C ILE A 67 17.61 -30.39 -12.84
N LEU A 68 18.82 -30.96 -12.91
CA LEU A 68 19.65 -31.26 -11.76
C LEU A 68 20.03 -29.98 -10.99
N ASN A 69 20.34 -28.88 -11.66
CA ASN A 69 20.58 -27.60 -11.04
C ASN A 69 19.36 -27.08 -10.27
N ILE A 70 18.16 -27.19 -10.85
CA ILE A 70 16.91 -26.83 -10.18
C ILE A 70 16.70 -27.71 -8.93
N CYS A 71 16.86 -29.03 -9.04
CA CYS A 71 16.72 -29.95 -7.92
C CYS A 71 17.72 -29.65 -6.78
N ILE A 72 18.96 -29.33 -7.10
CA ILE A 72 19.97 -28.96 -6.11
C ILE A 72 19.60 -27.69 -5.37
N LEU A 73 19.18 -26.65 -6.11
CA LEU A 73 18.74 -25.40 -5.50
C LEU A 73 17.54 -25.61 -4.57
N LEU A 74 16.57 -26.41 -4.99
CA LEU A 74 15.40 -26.76 -4.17
C LEU A 74 15.82 -27.53 -2.91
N PHE A 75 16.72 -28.51 -3.04
CA PHE A 75 17.25 -29.28 -1.92
C PHE A 75 17.99 -28.41 -0.92
N MET A 76 18.86 -27.51 -1.40
CA MET A 76 19.61 -26.58 -0.55
C MET A 76 18.65 -25.58 0.14
N GLN A 77 17.64 -25.08 -0.56
CA GLN A 77 16.61 -24.22 0.05
C GLN A 77 15.83 -24.93 1.15
N PHE A 78 15.46 -26.19 0.90
CA PHE A 78 14.75 -27.00 1.89
C PHE A 78 15.57 -27.24 3.17
N LEU A 79 16.89 -27.44 3.04
CA LEU A 79 17.79 -27.65 4.19
C LEU A 79 17.99 -26.38 5.01
N PHE A 80 18.27 -25.25 4.36
CA PHE A 80 18.79 -24.06 5.02
C PHE A 80 17.77 -22.97 5.31
N PHE A 81 16.60 -23.00 4.66
CA PHE A 81 15.59 -21.95 4.79
C PHE A 81 14.27 -22.48 5.39
N LYS A 82 13.42 -21.56 5.87
CA LYS A 82 12.08 -21.90 6.37
C LYS A 82 11.24 -22.50 5.24
N LYS A 83 10.35 -23.44 5.59
CA LYS A 83 9.48 -24.11 4.60
C LYS A 83 8.48 -23.13 3.99
N ASP A 84 8.74 -22.71 2.78
CA ASP A 84 7.82 -22.03 1.90
C ASP A 84 8.01 -22.61 0.49
N ILE A 85 7.38 -23.74 0.28
CA ILE A 85 7.56 -24.56 -0.93
C ILE A 85 7.29 -23.73 -2.18
N GLN A 86 6.22 -22.93 -2.17
CA GLN A 86 5.82 -22.14 -3.33
C GLN A 86 6.91 -21.13 -3.73
N LYS A 87 7.45 -20.38 -2.76
CA LYS A 87 8.56 -19.47 -3.01
C LYS A 87 9.85 -20.17 -3.45
N GLN A 88 10.13 -21.34 -2.85
CA GLN A 88 11.32 -22.13 -3.19
C GLN A 88 11.32 -22.50 -4.67
N PHE A 89 10.17 -22.95 -5.20
CA PHE A 89 10.04 -23.23 -6.63
C PHE A 89 10.27 -21.99 -7.49
N PHE A 90 9.61 -20.88 -7.18
CA PHE A 90 9.82 -19.63 -7.93
C PHE A 90 11.28 -19.17 -7.93
N ILE A 91 11.96 -19.19 -6.77
CA ILE A 91 13.36 -18.78 -6.63
C ILE A 91 14.27 -19.69 -7.48
N ALA A 92 14.07 -21.01 -7.43
CA ALA A 92 14.89 -21.95 -8.18
C ALA A 92 14.71 -21.78 -9.69
N PHE A 93 13.46 -21.72 -10.17
CA PHE A 93 13.16 -21.58 -11.60
C PHE A 93 13.60 -20.22 -12.13
N SER A 94 13.33 -19.11 -11.42
CA SER A 94 13.73 -17.77 -11.85
C SER A 94 15.25 -17.59 -11.88
N PHE A 95 15.97 -18.17 -10.91
CA PHE A 95 17.43 -18.13 -10.89
C PHE A 95 18.03 -18.88 -12.07
N VAL A 96 17.60 -20.13 -12.30
CA VAL A 96 18.15 -20.97 -13.40
C VAL A 96 17.77 -20.38 -14.76
N ALA A 97 16.54 -19.91 -14.93
CA ALA A 97 16.11 -19.25 -16.18
C ALA A 97 16.96 -18.00 -16.47
N GLY A 98 17.17 -17.14 -15.49
CA GLY A 98 18.00 -15.95 -15.62
C GLY A 98 19.44 -16.28 -15.93
N LYS A 99 20.03 -17.25 -15.20
CA LYS A 99 21.40 -17.71 -15.42
C LYS A 99 21.64 -18.23 -16.84
N GLU A 100 20.79 -19.15 -17.33
CA GLU A 100 20.94 -19.70 -18.67
C GLU A 100 20.75 -18.63 -19.75
N THR A 101 19.79 -17.72 -19.59
CA THR A 101 19.55 -16.63 -20.56
C THR A 101 20.71 -15.64 -20.60
N VAL A 102 21.24 -15.21 -19.46
CA VAL A 102 22.40 -14.30 -19.38
C VAL A 102 23.64 -14.94 -20.01
N LYS A 103 23.83 -16.25 -19.80
CA LYS A 103 24.93 -17.00 -20.40
C LYS A 103 24.92 -16.92 -21.93
N TYR A 104 23.74 -16.99 -22.58
CA TYR A 104 23.64 -16.82 -24.04
C TYR A 104 23.99 -15.41 -24.51
N ILE A 105 23.54 -14.38 -23.79
CA ILE A 105 23.90 -12.99 -24.13
C ILE A 105 25.42 -12.83 -24.11
N VAL A 106 26.08 -13.33 -23.06
CA VAL A 106 27.50 -13.22 -22.88
C VAL A 106 28.28 -14.08 -23.90
N SER A 107 27.77 -15.27 -24.25
CA SER A 107 28.41 -16.13 -25.27
C SER A 107 28.44 -15.48 -26.64
N VAL A 108 27.36 -14.85 -27.07
CA VAL A 108 27.33 -14.12 -28.34
C VAL A 108 28.28 -12.92 -28.33
N PHE A 109 28.29 -12.19 -27.20
CA PHE A 109 29.23 -11.07 -27.03
C PHE A 109 30.69 -11.55 -27.08
N SER A 110 31.00 -12.68 -26.38
CA SER A 110 32.33 -13.29 -26.43
C SER A 110 32.74 -13.66 -27.83
N ILE A 111 31.88 -14.35 -28.62
CA ILE A 111 32.15 -14.75 -30.01
C ILE A 111 32.38 -13.52 -30.89
N ALA A 112 31.59 -12.47 -30.76
CA ALA A 112 31.76 -11.25 -31.54
C ALA A 112 33.09 -10.56 -31.21
N PHE A 113 33.45 -10.49 -29.93
CA PHE A 113 34.67 -9.82 -29.47
C PHE A 113 35.94 -10.60 -29.82
N THR A 114 35.94 -11.92 -29.62
CA THR A 114 37.06 -12.78 -30.01
C THR A 114 37.24 -12.81 -31.56
N GLY A 115 36.13 -12.86 -32.31
CA GLY A 115 36.20 -12.79 -33.78
C GLY A 115 36.76 -11.46 -34.30
N LEU A 116 36.45 -10.33 -33.66
CA LEU A 116 37.05 -9.04 -34.03
C LEU A 116 38.53 -9.00 -33.64
N TRP A 117 38.89 -9.53 -32.46
CA TRP A 117 40.26 -9.62 -32.00
C TRP A 117 41.12 -10.48 -32.95
N ASN A 118 40.67 -11.69 -33.28
CA ASN A 118 41.40 -12.59 -34.18
C ASN A 118 41.67 -11.94 -35.55
N LYS A 119 40.70 -11.24 -36.14
CA LYS A 119 40.92 -10.48 -37.38
C LYS A 119 41.97 -9.40 -37.23
N THR A 120 42.00 -8.67 -36.13
CA THR A 120 43.02 -7.65 -35.88
C THR A 120 44.41 -8.27 -35.64
N PHE A 121 44.45 -9.40 -34.94
CA PHE A 121 45.67 -10.14 -34.71
C PHE A 121 46.25 -10.72 -36.00
N ASP A 122 45.45 -11.30 -36.86
CA ASP A 122 45.87 -11.80 -38.17
C ASP A 122 46.51 -10.70 -39.05
N ILE A 123 45.97 -9.47 -39.01
CA ILE A 123 46.53 -8.32 -39.71
C ILE A 123 47.92 -7.93 -39.13
N ILE A 124 48.09 -8.00 -37.84
CA ILE A 124 49.34 -7.70 -37.14
C ILE A 124 50.37 -8.79 -37.48
N LEU A 125 49.95 -10.06 -37.44
CA LEU A 125 50.79 -11.22 -37.73
C LEU A 125 51.32 -11.16 -39.17
N ALA A 126 50.47 -10.84 -40.11
CA ALA A 126 50.84 -10.72 -41.54
C ALA A 126 51.88 -9.61 -41.83
N LYS A 127 52.07 -8.65 -40.92
CA LYS A 127 53.01 -7.54 -41.01
C LYS A 127 54.28 -7.73 -40.20
N SER A 128 54.39 -8.81 -39.41
CA SER A 128 55.46 -9.02 -38.47
C SER A 128 56.62 -9.80 -39.09
N GLU A 129 57.85 -9.51 -38.64
CA GLU A 129 59.05 -10.25 -39.01
C GLU A 129 59.17 -11.56 -38.21
N SER A 130 59.80 -12.60 -38.76
CA SER A 130 59.91 -13.92 -38.16
C SER A 130 60.53 -13.94 -36.76
N ASN A 131 61.36 -12.99 -36.41
CA ASN A 131 62.04 -12.90 -35.08
C ASN A 131 61.13 -12.39 -33.96
N THR A 132 59.89 -11.94 -34.23
CA THR A 132 58.94 -11.38 -33.25
C THR A 132 57.77 -12.30 -32.98
N LEU A 133 57.68 -13.44 -33.67
CA LEU A 133 56.55 -14.35 -33.63
C LEU A 133 56.26 -14.90 -32.22
N ASP A 134 57.28 -15.36 -31.49
CA ASP A 134 57.08 -15.90 -30.11
C ASP A 134 56.52 -14.86 -29.13
N LYS A 135 56.93 -13.61 -29.28
CA LYS A 135 56.37 -12.52 -28.46
C LYS A 135 54.94 -12.23 -28.86
N LEU A 136 54.59 -12.29 -30.10
CA LEU A 136 53.19 -12.06 -30.60
C LEU A 136 52.24 -13.14 -30.09
N TYR A 137 52.65 -14.42 -30.11
CA TYR A 137 51.81 -15.49 -29.54
C TYR A 137 51.61 -15.36 -28.03
N SER A 138 52.64 -14.93 -27.30
CA SER A 138 52.48 -14.66 -25.85
C SER A 138 51.53 -13.49 -25.57
N TRP A 139 51.51 -12.46 -26.44
CA TRP A 139 50.54 -11.35 -26.38
C TRP A 139 49.12 -11.80 -26.71
N GLU A 140 48.95 -12.73 -27.69
CA GLU A 140 47.68 -13.34 -28.02
C GLU A 140 47.07 -14.05 -26.78
N ASP A 141 47.83 -14.91 -26.13
CA ASP A 141 47.41 -15.61 -24.92
C ASP A 141 46.98 -14.65 -23.80
N ILE A 142 47.76 -13.59 -23.57
CA ILE A 142 47.42 -12.59 -22.54
C ILE A 142 46.15 -11.85 -22.93
N SER A 143 45.99 -11.49 -24.18
CA SER A 143 44.78 -10.76 -24.66
C SER A 143 43.53 -11.61 -24.57
N LEU A 144 43.62 -12.90 -24.92
CA LEU A 144 42.50 -13.86 -24.77
C LEU A 144 42.13 -14.02 -23.28
N ALA A 145 43.10 -14.07 -22.35
CA ALA A 145 42.83 -14.10 -20.96
C ALA A 145 42.09 -12.84 -20.45
N VAL A 146 42.46 -11.66 -20.95
CA VAL A 146 41.78 -10.40 -20.64
C VAL A 146 40.33 -10.41 -21.14
N ILE A 147 40.10 -10.90 -22.39
CA ILE A 147 38.76 -11.05 -22.93
C ILE A 147 37.88 -11.96 -22.05
N VAL A 148 38.40 -13.09 -21.63
CA VAL A 148 37.69 -14.02 -20.72
C VAL A 148 37.31 -13.32 -19.41
N ILE A 149 38.25 -12.59 -18.78
CA ILE A 149 37.96 -11.83 -17.55
C ILE A 149 36.84 -10.81 -17.78
N ILE A 150 36.89 -10.05 -18.87
CA ILE A 150 35.84 -9.07 -19.24
C ILE A 150 34.49 -9.78 -19.38
N CYS A 151 34.43 -10.90 -20.08
CA CYS A 151 33.20 -11.67 -20.25
C CYS A 151 32.65 -12.20 -18.92
N VAL A 152 33.50 -12.68 -18.03
CA VAL A 152 33.09 -13.13 -16.66
C VAL A 152 32.54 -11.98 -15.84
N LEU A 153 33.17 -10.81 -15.86
CA LEU A 153 32.67 -9.61 -15.15
C LEU A 153 31.34 -9.13 -15.75
N PHE A 154 31.21 -9.15 -17.06
CA PHE A 154 29.98 -8.79 -17.74
C PHE A 154 28.82 -9.75 -17.40
N TYR A 155 29.12 -11.05 -17.34
CA TYR A 155 28.16 -12.05 -16.87
C TYR A 155 27.69 -11.78 -15.44
N ALA A 156 28.64 -11.59 -14.51
CA ALA A 156 28.35 -11.30 -13.11
C ALA A 156 27.50 -10.03 -12.95
N PHE A 157 27.81 -9.00 -13.73
CA PHE A 157 27.06 -7.75 -13.74
C PHE A 157 25.62 -7.95 -14.21
N LEU A 158 25.40 -8.54 -15.39
CA LEU A 158 24.07 -8.75 -15.95
C LEU A 158 23.20 -9.62 -15.03
N LEU A 159 23.76 -10.74 -14.55
CA LEU A 159 23.04 -11.63 -13.64
C LEU A 159 22.70 -10.93 -12.33
N SER A 160 23.61 -10.17 -11.76
CA SER A 160 23.35 -9.40 -10.53
C SER A 160 22.25 -8.36 -10.72
N VAL A 161 22.26 -7.61 -11.82
CA VAL A 161 21.21 -6.63 -12.14
C VAL A 161 19.85 -7.30 -12.26
N TYR A 162 19.76 -8.41 -13.01
CA TYR A 162 18.54 -9.19 -13.15
C TYR A 162 17.99 -9.64 -11.79
N LEU A 163 18.84 -10.28 -10.96
CA LEU A 163 18.44 -10.79 -9.64
C LEU A 163 18.02 -9.66 -8.68
N LEU A 164 18.73 -8.52 -8.72
CA LEU A 164 18.38 -7.34 -7.92
C LEU A 164 17.05 -6.74 -8.34
N LEU A 165 16.75 -6.67 -9.63
CA LEU A 165 15.46 -6.15 -10.13
C LEU A 165 14.30 -7.01 -9.65
N ILE A 166 14.43 -8.33 -9.69
CA ILE A 166 13.39 -9.24 -9.18
C ILE A 166 13.27 -9.11 -7.66
N SER A 167 14.38 -9.19 -6.92
CA SER A 167 14.33 -9.18 -5.45
C SER A 167 13.78 -7.88 -4.86
N LYS A 168 14.08 -6.72 -5.47
CA LYS A 168 13.53 -5.42 -5.05
C LYS A 168 12.05 -5.24 -5.37
N LYS A 169 11.57 -5.91 -6.41
CA LYS A 169 10.18 -5.80 -6.89
C LYS A 169 9.28 -6.91 -6.36
N PHE A 170 9.83 -7.88 -5.66
CA PHE A 170 9.01 -8.95 -5.08
C PHE A 170 8.30 -8.49 -3.80
N VAL A 171 7.14 -9.09 -3.53
CA VAL A 171 6.33 -8.82 -2.34
C VAL A 171 7.11 -9.16 -1.05
N ARG A 172 6.68 -8.59 0.08
CA ARG A 172 7.31 -8.75 1.41
C ARG A 172 7.65 -10.21 1.73
N LYS A 173 8.75 -10.43 2.47
CA LYS A 173 9.21 -11.76 2.90
C LYS A 173 8.13 -12.60 3.59
N ASP A 174 7.22 -11.94 4.31
CA ASP A 174 6.16 -12.60 5.09
C ASP A 174 4.94 -12.99 4.26
N TYR A 175 4.86 -12.59 2.97
CA TYR A 175 3.75 -12.94 2.11
C TYR A 175 3.79 -14.43 1.76
N LEU A 176 2.73 -15.17 2.05
CA LEU A 176 2.60 -16.59 1.68
C LEU A 176 1.99 -16.69 0.28
N LEU A 177 2.79 -17.19 -0.67
CA LEU A 177 2.33 -17.42 -2.05
C LEU A 177 1.29 -18.55 -2.09
N GLN A 178 0.17 -18.29 -2.77
CA GLN A 178 -0.81 -19.33 -3.08
C GLN A 178 -0.40 -20.09 -4.34
N THR A 179 -0.96 -21.30 -4.54
CA THR A 179 -0.57 -22.18 -5.65
C THR A 179 -0.80 -21.54 -7.03
N HIS A 180 -1.94 -20.88 -7.24
CA HIS A 180 -2.25 -20.21 -8.50
C HIS A 180 -1.36 -18.98 -8.76
N GLU A 181 -0.97 -18.25 -7.74
CA GLU A 181 -0.03 -17.12 -7.82
C GLU A 181 1.35 -17.60 -8.23
N ASN A 182 1.79 -18.72 -7.66
CA ASN A 182 3.06 -19.32 -7.97
C ASN A 182 3.12 -19.82 -9.43
N VAL A 183 2.04 -20.43 -9.93
CA VAL A 183 1.93 -20.84 -11.34
C VAL A 183 2.10 -19.63 -12.27
N PHE A 184 1.46 -18.50 -11.96
CA PHE A 184 1.60 -17.27 -12.73
C PHE A 184 3.04 -16.77 -12.79
N LEU A 185 3.79 -16.85 -11.68
CA LEU A 185 5.18 -16.42 -11.60
C LEU A 185 6.16 -17.41 -12.24
N ILE A 186 5.91 -18.70 -12.14
CA ILE A 186 6.81 -19.76 -12.67
C ILE A 186 6.64 -19.94 -14.18
N LEU A 187 5.45 -19.74 -14.73
CA LEU A 187 5.17 -19.99 -16.15
C LEU A 187 6.13 -19.24 -17.10
N PRO A 188 6.41 -17.93 -16.92
CA PRO A 188 7.40 -17.25 -17.73
C PRO A 188 8.83 -17.81 -17.58
N CYS A 189 9.18 -18.30 -16.38
CA CYS A 189 10.48 -18.92 -16.13
C CYS A 189 10.61 -20.24 -16.89
N ILE A 190 9.58 -21.09 -16.87
CA ILE A 190 9.56 -22.34 -17.64
C ILE A 190 9.62 -22.06 -19.14
N ALA A 191 8.82 -21.11 -19.63
CA ALA A 191 8.85 -20.70 -21.03
C ALA A 191 10.25 -20.22 -21.46
N THR A 192 10.89 -19.41 -20.62
CA THR A 192 12.27 -18.95 -20.84
C THR A 192 13.25 -20.11 -20.91
N LEU A 193 13.15 -21.09 -20.01
CA LEU A 193 14.00 -22.29 -20.02
C LEU A 193 13.78 -23.13 -21.28
N CYS A 194 12.54 -23.38 -21.68
CA CYS A 194 12.23 -24.12 -22.89
C CYS A 194 12.81 -23.43 -24.15
N ILE A 195 12.65 -22.10 -24.26
CA ILE A 195 13.19 -21.34 -25.38
C ILE A 195 14.73 -21.36 -25.35
N SER A 196 15.35 -21.21 -24.15
CA SER A 196 16.81 -21.28 -24.00
C SER A 196 17.37 -22.63 -24.44
N ILE A 197 16.70 -23.73 -24.08
CA ILE A 197 17.06 -25.09 -24.54
C ILE A 197 16.95 -25.20 -26.07
N THR A 198 15.85 -24.70 -26.64
CA THR A 198 15.61 -24.72 -28.08
C THR A 198 16.69 -23.91 -28.84
N ILE A 199 17.02 -22.71 -28.37
CA ILE A 199 18.10 -21.89 -28.93
C ILE A 199 19.41 -22.67 -28.93
N LYS A 200 19.72 -23.35 -27.82
CA LYS A 200 20.96 -24.13 -27.70
C LYS A 200 21.00 -25.30 -28.68
N MET A 201 19.90 -26.03 -28.82
CA MET A 201 19.80 -27.12 -29.82
C MET A 201 19.93 -26.61 -31.24
N MET A 202 19.48 -25.39 -31.54
CA MET A 202 19.58 -24.78 -32.85
C MET A 202 21.00 -24.25 -33.17
N ILE A 203 21.73 -23.77 -32.14
CA ILE A 203 23.08 -23.20 -32.32
C ILE A 203 24.07 -24.28 -32.78
N ILE A 204 23.95 -25.48 -32.28
CA ILE A 204 24.84 -26.63 -32.61
C ILE A 204 24.06 -27.58 -33.51
N SER A 205 24.29 -27.49 -34.79
CA SER A 205 23.75 -28.44 -35.80
C SER A 205 24.84 -29.40 -36.24
N VAL A 206 24.49 -30.64 -36.51
CA VAL A 206 25.43 -31.62 -37.07
C VAL A 206 25.04 -31.84 -38.54
N GLU A 207 25.81 -31.30 -39.47
CA GLU A 207 25.66 -31.53 -40.89
C GLU A 207 26.81 -32.42 -41.40
N ASN A 208 26.45 -33.56 -42.03
CA ASN A 208 27.43 -34.47 -42.64
C ASN A 208 28.53 -34.99 -41.69
N GLY A 209 28.22 -35.14 -40.41
CA GLY A 209 29.18 -35.59 -39.40
C GLY A 209 30.13 -34.49 -38.87
N MET A 210 29.96 -33.24 -39.32
CA MET A 210 30.66 -32.08 -38.77
C MET A 210 29.75 -31.20 -37.94
N THR A 211 30.21 -30.72 -36.81
CA THR A 211 29.50 -29.72 -35.99
C THR A 211 29.57 -28.36 -36.68
N VAL A 212 28.43 -27.88 -37.16
CA VAL A 212 28.30 -26.53 -37.75
C VAL A 212 27.69 -25.59 -36.71
N ILE A 213 28.36 -24.48 -36.47
CA ILE A 213 27.83 -23.42 -35.58
C ILE A 213 26.92 -22.52 -36.45
N VAL A 214 25.65 -22.43 -36.08
CA VAL A 214 24.62 -21.65 -36.81
C VAL A 214 25.02 -20.16 -36.96
N TYR A 215 25.83 -19.63 -36.06
CA TYR A 215 26.35 -18.25 -36.16
C TYR A 215 27.18 -17.98 -37.43
N ASP A 216 27.82 -18.98 -37.98
CA ASP A 216 28.64 -18.85 -39.16
C ASP A 216 27.84 -19.03 -40.45
N SER A 217 26.78 -19.89 -40.37
CA SER A 217 25.85 -20.13 -41.47
C SER A 217 24.83 -19.00 -41.66
N VAL A 218 24.37 -18.41 -40.52
CA VAL A 218 23.33 -17.36 -40.49
C VAL A 218 23.78 -16.18 -39.59
N PRO A 219 24.58 -15.24 -40.09
CA PRO A 219 25.18 -14.15 -39.29
C PRO A 219 24.16 -13.27 -38.56
N THR A 220 22.92 -13.16 -39.04
CA THR A 220 21.83 -12.41 -38.40
C THR A 220 21.44 -12.97 -37.03
N THR A 221 21.71 -14.24 -36.76
CA THR A 221 21.45 -14.88 -35.46
C THR A 221 22.28 -14.26 -34.34
N LYS A 222 23.47 -13.75 -34.62
CA LYS A 222 24.32 -13.01 -33.65
C LYS A 222 23.62 -11.78 -33.07
N PHE A 223 22.68 -11.20 -33.82
CA PHE A 223 21.88 -10.05 -33.36
C PHE A 223 20.57 -10.51 -32.69
N TRP A 224 19.83 -11.44 -33.30
CA TRP A 224 18.50 -11.81 -32.82
C TRP A 224 18.52 -12.63 -31.53
N ILE A 225 19.50 -13.48 -31.30
CA ILE A 225 19.57 -14.30 -30.10
C ILE A 225 19.69 -13.45 -28.81
N PRO A 226 20.62 -12.48 -28.70
CA PRO A 226 20.64 -11.57 -27.55
C PRO A 226 19.36 -10.77 -27.37
N VAL A 227 18.73 -10.32 -28.46
CA VAL A 227 17.44 -9.60 -28.38
C VAL A 227 16.34 -10.48 -27.78
N ILE A 228 16.22 -11.72 -28.25
CA ILE A 228 15.28 -12.69 -27.70
C ILE A 228 15.58 -12.94 -26.22
N CYS A 229 16.84 -13.14 -25.86
CA CYS A 229 17.25 -13.35 -24.46
C CYS A 229 16.89 -12.16 -23.54
N VAL A 230 17.12 -10.93 -24.00
CA VAL A 230 16.74 -9.72 -23.25
C VAL A 230 15.21 -9.64 -23.08
N LEU A 231 14.44 -9.93 -24.14
CA LEU A 231 12.98 -9.98 -24.06
C LEU A 231 12.49 -11.05 -23.10
N LEU A 232 13.11 -12.22 -23.06
CA LEU A 232 12.78 -13.28 -22.11
C LEU A 232 13.05 -12.86 -20.66
N LEU A 233 14.19 -12.23 -20.37
CA LEU A 233 14.45 -11.67 -19.03
C LEU A 233 13.42 -10.59 -18.66
N PHE A 234 13.05 -9.75 -19.63
CA PHE A 234 12.04 -8.73 -19.42
C PHE A 234 10.67 -9.33 -19.09
N THR A 235 10.26 -10.44 -19.73
CA THR A 235 8.97 -11.09 -19.41
C THR A 235 8.92 -11.60 -17.97
N ILE A 236 10.01 -12.16 -17.45
CA ILE A 236 10.09 -12.60 -16.06
C ILE A 236 9.99 -11.40 -15.11
N ILE A 237 10.72 -10.32 -15.37
CA ILE A 237 10.66 -9.11 -14.55
C ILE A 237 9.27 -8.48 -14.60
N ALA A 238 8.67 -8.40 -15.79
CA ALA A 238 7.33 -7.86 -15.97
C ALA A 238 6.27 -8.66 -15.22
N SER A 239 6.36 -10.01 -15.25
CA SER A 239 5.43 -10.86 -14.49
C SER A 239 5.50 -10.61 -12.99
N VAL A 240 6.70 -10.41 -12.42
CA VAL A 240 6.88 -10.09 -11.01
C VAL A 240 6.31 -8.70 -10.68
N ILE A 241 6.51 -7.70 -11.54
CA ILE A 241 5.95 -6.36 -11.34
C ILE A 241 4.41 -6.38 -11.41
N LEU A 242 3.86 -7.09 -12.39
CA LEU A 242 2.40 -7.23 -12.55
C LEU A 242 1.80 -7.95 -11.35
N PHE A 243 2.43 -9.04 -10.89
CA PHE A 243 2.02 -9.76 -9.70
C PHE A 243 1.99 -8.87 -8.46
N GLN A 244 3.05 -8.08 -8.24
CA GLN A 244 3.09 -7.14 -7.12
C GLN A 244 1.96 -6.11 -7.17
N LYS A 245 1.68 -5.54 -8.34
CA LYS A 245 0.56 -4.61 -8.52
C LYS A 245 -0.79 -5.27 -8.25
N LEU A 246 -0.95 -6.52 -8.70
CA LEU A 246 -2.19 -7.27 -8.46
C LEU A 246 -2.42 -7.54 -6.96
N VAL A 247 -1.38 -7.93 -6.22
CA VAL A 247 -1.46 -8.11 -4.77
C VAL A 247 -1.82 -6.80 -4.07
N GLN A 248 -1.18 -5.69 -4.42
CA GLN A 248 -1.50 -4.37 -3.86
C GLN A 248 -2.95 -3.97 -4.15
N TYR A 249 -3.41 -4.16 -5.38
CA TYR A 249 -4.78 -3.87 -5.77
C TYR A 249 -5.80 -4.70 -4.97
N ASN A 250 -5.54 -5.99 -4.79
CA ASN A 250 -6.40 -6.87 -4.00
C ASN A 250 -6.43 -6.45 -2.52
N GLU A 251 -5.29 -6.10 -1.92
CA GLU A 251 -5.23 -5.60 -0.53
C GLU A 251 -6.04 -4.31 -0.37
N GLU A 252 -5.94 -3.38 -1.32
CA GLU A 252 -6.72 -2.14 -1.31
C GLU A 252 -8.22 -2.41 -1.49
N ALA A 253 -8.60 -3.34 -2.38
CA ALA A 253 -9.99 -3.71 -2.59
C ALA A 253 -10.61 -4.32 -1.32
N VAL A 254 -9.89 -5.20 -0.64
CA VAL A 254 -10.33 -5.76 0.65
C VAL A 254 -10.49 -4.68 1.72
N LYS A 255 -9.53 -3.76 1.83
CA LYS A 255 -9.64 -2.62 2.77
C LYS A 255 -10.86 -1.74 2.48
N ARG A 256 -11.12 -1.44 1.21
CA ARG A 256 -12.30 -0.67 0.80
C ARG A 256 -13.59 -1.39 1.18
N ALA A 257 -13.69 -2.69 0.90
CA ALA A 257 -14.87 -3.49 1.25
C ALA A 257 -15.15 -3.53 2.77
N ILE A 258 -14.10 -3.60 3.59
CA ILE A 258 -14.22 -3.54 5.06
C ILE A 258 -14.76 -2.17 5.50
N LEU A 259 -14.19 -1.08 4.96
CA LEU A 259 -14.64 0.29 5.28
C LEU A 259 -16.09 0.53 4.84
N GLU A 260 -16.47 0.09 3.66
CA GLU A 260 -17.85 0.20 3.17
C GLU A 260 -18.84 -0.56 4.08
N ASN A 261 -18.45 -1.74 4.54
CA ASN A 261 -19.27 -2.50 5.50
C ASN A 261 -19.41 -1.77 6.85
N GLN A 262 -18.33 -1.20 7.37
CA GLN A 262 -18.36 -0.42 8.61
C GLN A 262 -19.26 0.80 8.48
N VAL A 263 -19.16 1.55 7.37
CA VAL A 263 -20.05 2.70 7.10
C VAL A 263 -21.52 2.26 7.04
N ARG A 264 -21.81 1.15 6.36
CA ARG A 264 -23.18 0.62 6.26
C ARG A 264 -23.73 0.19 7.62
N GLN A 265 -22.90 -0.40 8.47
CA GLN A 265 -23.30 -0.77 9.83
C GLN A 265 -23.58 0.46 10.69
N MET A 266 -22.73 1.48 10.64
CA MET A 266 -22.96 2.74 11.35
C MET A 266 -24.24 3.44 10.89
N GLN A 267 -24.55 3.42 9.59
CA GLN A 267 -25.81 3.97 9.09
C GLN A 267 -27.03 3.27 9.68
N LYS A 268 -27.02 1.94 9.79
CA LYS A 268 -28.10 1.19 10.45
C LYS A 268 -28.25 1.54 11.94
N GLU A 269 -27.14 1.62 12.64
CA GLU A 269 -27.16 2.01 14.07
C GLU A 269 -27.77 3.41 14.26
N ILE A 270 -27.50 4.33 13.34
CA ILE A 270 -28.09 5.68 13.36
C ILE A 270 -29.59 5.63 13.10
N GLU A 271 -30.04 4.84 12.12
CA GLU A 271 -31.48 4.63 11.86
C GLU A 271 -32.20 4.07 13.08
N GLU A 272 -31.63 3.06 13.73
CA GLU A 272 -32.19 2.48 14.97
C GLU A 272 -32.27 3.51 16.11
N ILE A 273 -31.24 4.35 16.28
CA ILE A 273 -31.25 5.43 17.27
C ILE A 273 -32.34 6.45 16.95
N GLN A 274 -32.57 6.79 15.68
CA GLN A 274 -33.63 7.71 15.25
C GLN A 274 -35.01 7.16 15.57
N ASP A 275 -35.25 5.88 15.34
CA ASP A 275 -36.50 5.21 15.61
C ASP A 275 -36.78 5.20 17.14
N ILE A 276 -35.78 4.79 17.95
CA ILE A 276 -35.90 4.82 19.42
C ILE A 276 -36.20 6.24 19.93
N TYR A 277 -35.52 7.25 19.38
CA TYR A 277 -35.75 8.64 19.75
C TYR A 277 -37.18 9.10 19.42
N THR A 278 -37.69 8.72 18.24
CA THR A 278 -39.04 9.05 17.82
C THR A 278 -40.10 8.41 18.71
N ASP A 279 -39.89 7.15 19.06
CA ASP A 279 -40.75 6.40 20.00
C ASP A 279 -40.73 7.02 21.42
N MET A 280 -39.54 7.37 21.93
CA MET A 280 -39.42 8.06 23.23
C MET A 280 -40.14 9.40 23.24
N ARG A 281 -40.07 10.17 22.11
CA ARG A 281 -40.78 11.44 21.98
C ARG A 281 -42.31 11.24 22.04
N GLY A 282 -42.80 10.22 21.34
CA GLY A 282 -44.22 9.83 21.38
C GLY A 282 -44.66 9.45 22.82
N LEU A 283 -43.95 8.55 23.45
CA LEU A 283 -44.22 8.08 24.80
C LEU A 283 -44.21 9.22 25.83
N ARG A 284 -43.29 10.15 25.70
CA ARG A 284 -43.23 11.34 26.56
C ARG A 284 -44.47 12.26 26.38
N HIS A 285 -44.87 12.50 25.11
CA HIS A 285 -46.06 13.28 24.83
C HIS A 285 -47.31 12.66 25.50
N ASP A 286 -47.45 11.35 25.40
CA ASP A 286 -48.58 10.63 25.97
C ASP A 286 -48.52 10.64 27.51
N MET A 287 -47.35 10.49 28.13
CA MET A 287 -47.18 10.63 29.58
C MET A 287 -47.56 12.02 30.10
N ARG A 288 -47.17 13.09 29.38
CA ARG A 288 -47.60 14.47 29.72
C ARG A 288 -49.12 14.64 29.64
N SER A 289 -49.75 14.11 28.61
CA SER A 289 -51.19 14.12 28.45
C SER A 289 -51.88 13.38 29.58
N HIS A 290 -51.36 12.19 29.94
CA HIS A 290 -51.91 11.43 31.07
C HIS A 290 -51.74 12.14 32.41
N LEU A 291 -50.57 12.72 32.72
CA LEU A 291 -50.33 13.49 33.92
C LEU A 291 -51.22 14.73 34.03
N SER A 292 -51.42 15.46 32.90
CA SER A 292 -52.33 16.60 32.83
C SER A 292 -53.76 16.18 33.11
N ASN A 293 -54.20 15.07 32.53
CA ASN A 293 -55.57 14.53 32.77
C ASN A 293 -55.73 14.10 34.27
N ILE A 294 -54.75 13.39 34.85
CA ILE A 294 -54.76 13.01 36.24
C ILE A 294 -54.83 14.27 37.13
N SER A 295 -54.01 15.29 36.85
CA SER A 295 -54.02 16.56 37.59
C SER A 295 -55.38 17.24 37.55
N LEU A 296 -56.06 17.21 36.37
CA LEU A 296 -57.40 17.76 36.20
C LEU A 296 -58.46 16.97 37.00
N TYR A 297 -58.41 15.62 36.93
CA TYR A 297 -59.30 14.74 37.67
C TYR A 297 -59.17 14.94 39.19
N VAL A 298 -57.94 15.02 39.69
CA VAL A 298 -57.65 15.27 41.10
C VAL A 298 -58.24 16.61 41.56
N LYS A 299 -58.04 17.67 40.78
CA LYS A 299 -58.62 18.99 41.07
C LYS A 299 -60.17 18.98 41.11
N THR A 300 -60.79 18.16 40.25
CA THR A 300 -62.25 18.14 40.11
C THR A 300 -62.95 17.28 41.16
N ILE A 301 -62.37 16.16 41.62
CA ILE A 301 -63.03 15.15 42.47
C ILE A 301 -62.66 15.29 43.96
N ILE A 302 -61.41 15.64 44.26
CA ILE A 302 -60.84 15.57 45.64
C ILE A 302 -60.84 16.94 46.36
N GLY A 303 -61.09 18.03 45.61
CA GLY A 303 -60.96 19.37 46.18
C GLY A 303 -59.49 19.76 46.40
N THR A 304 -59.28 21.05 46.68
CA THR A 304 -57.93 21.68 46.62
C THR A 304 -56.93 21.33 47.72
N ASP A 305 -57.17 20.37 48.63
CA ASP A 305 -56.47 20.29 49.92
C ASP A 305 -55.46 19.10 50.09
N SER A 306 -55.17 18.31 49.11
CA SER A 306 -54.12 17.30 49.25
C SER A 306 -52.79 17.79 48.73
N GLU A 307 -52.02 18.47 49.59
CA GLU A 307 -50.62 18.92 49.26
C GLU A 307 -49.67 17.74 48.87
N GLU A 308 -49.90 16.58 49.50
CA GLU A 308 -49.09 15.39 49.20
C GLU A 308 -49.29 14.91 47.73
N LEU A 309 -50.52 14.91 47.28
CA LEU A 309 -50.86 14.49 45.89
C LEU A 309 -50.35 15.49 44.85
N LYS A 310 -50.45 16.78 45.16
CA LYS A 310 -49.86 17.84 44.33
C LYS A 310 -48.33 17.71 44.24
N SER A 311 -47.70 17.44 45.38
CA SER A 311 -46.23 17.20 45.43
C SER A 311 -45.84 15.95 44.63
N TYR A 312 -46.62 14.87 44.70
CA TYR A 312 -46.37 13.63 43.98
C TYR A 312 -46.51 13.82 42.45
N ILE A 313 -47.59 14.48 41.98
CA ILE A 313 -47.76 14.81 40.58
C ILE A 313 -46.68 15.75 40.07
N GLY A 314 -46.29 16.76 40.87
CA GLY A 314 -45.19 17.65 40.54
C GLY A 314 -43.84 16.91 40.39
N LYS A 315 -43.57 15.94 41.25
CA LYS A 315 -42.36 15.08 41.10
C LYS A 315 -42.41 14.20 39.85
N MET A 316 -43.59 13.70 39.46
CA MET A 316 -43.75 12.95 38.20
C MET A 316 -43.59 13.84 36.99
N GLU A 317 -44.17 15.04 37.01
CA GLU A 317 -44.00 16.05 35.95
C GLU A 317 -42.52 16.47 35.80
N GLU A 318 -41.83 16.66 36.95
CA GLU A 318 -40.39 16.93 36.95
C GLU A 318 -39.57 15.76 36.38
N THR A 319 -39.95 14.52 36.71
CA THR A 319 -39.27 13.32 36.19
C THR A 319 -39.48 13.17 34.69
N VAL A 320 -40.69 13.45 34.17
CA VAL A 320 -40.99 13.43 32.72
C VAL A 320 -40.29 14.57 32.03
N SER A 321 -40.20 15.77 32.64
CA SER A 321 -39.51 16.91 32.07
C SER A 321 -37.97 16.76 32.09
N ARG A 322 -37.41 15.96 32.98
CA ARG A 322 -35.98 15.56 32.90
C ARG A 322 -35.65 14.70 31.68
N LEU A 323 -36.64 14.09 31.06
CA LEU A 323 -36.53 13.40 29.78
C LEU A 323 -36.63 14.38 28.57
N ASP A 324 -36.82 15.69 28.82
CA ASP A 324 -36.84 16.70 27.78
C ASP A 324 -35.43 17.01 27.26
N PHE A 325 -35.25 16.85 25.98
CA PHE A 325 -34.14 17.54 25.32
C PHE A 325 -34.46 19.04 25.33
N ILE A 326 -33.56 19.84 25.89
CA ILE A 326 -33.75 21.28 26.05
C ILE A 326 -33.91 21.96 24.66
N TYR A 327 -33.35 21.32 23.64
CA TYR A 327 -33.32 21.87 22.28
C TYR A 327 -34.24 21.06 21.35
N GLN A 328 -35.10 21.78 20.63
CA GLN A 328 -36.02 21.24 19.63
C GLN A 328 -35.66 21.84 18.26
N THR A 329 -34.65 21.28 17.64
CA THR A 329 -34.16 21.78 16.34
C THR A 329 -35.00 21.33 15.15
N GLY A 330 -35.88 20.37 15.36
CA GLY A 330 -36.68 19.73 14.31
C GLY A 330 -36.03 18.45 13.73
N ASN A 331 -34.89 18.04 14.23
CA ASN A 331 -34.26 16.78 13.87
C ASN A 331 -33.64 16.07 15.09
N PRO A 332 -33.91 14.77 15.30
CA PRO A 332 -33.44 14.02 16.46
C PRO A 332 -31.92 13.99 16.64
N ILE A 333 -31.18 13.86 15.55
CA ILE A 333 -29.71 13.77 15.59
C ILE A 333 -29.12 15.08 16.10
N THR A 334 -29.59 16.19 15.57
CA THR A 334 -29.12 17.51 15.99
C THR A 334 -29.54 17.85 17.43
N ASP A 335 -30.75 17.42 17.83
CA ASP A 335 -31.22 17.57 19.23
C ASP A 335 -30.32 16.85 20.23
N ILE A 336 -29.94 15.58 19.93
CA ILE A 336 -29.06 14.78 20.79
C ILE A 336 -27.67 15.40 20.89
N ILE A 337 -27.08 15.76 19.75
CA ILE A 337 -25.70 16.30 19.70
C ILE A 337 -25.63 17.63 20.44
N ILE A 338 -26.57 18.55 20.16
CA ILE A 338 -26.59 19.87 20.82
C ILE A 338 -26.83 19.71 22.33
N HIS A 339 -27.74 18.81 22.73
CA HIS A 339 -27.98 18.54 24.16
C HIS A 339 -26.74 17.98 24.85
N GLN A 340 -26.05 17.01 24.26
CA GLN A 340 -24.85 16.41 24.80
C GLN A 340 -23.72 17.43 24.95
N LYS A 341 -23.47 18.24 23.90
CA LYS A 341 -22.42 19.28 23.95
C LYS A 341 -22.77 20.44 24.91
N SER A 342 -24.06 20.77 25.04
CA SER A 342 -24.54 21.74 26.04
C SER A 342 -24.27 21.27 27.48
N GLN A 343 -24.53 19.99 27.77
CA GLN A 343 -24.22 19.40 29.10
C GLN A 343 -22.71 19.41 29.36
N GLU A 344 -21.90 19.09 28.35
CA GLU A 344 -20.45 19.16 28.48
C GLU A 344 -19.95 20.58 28.73
N ALA A 345 -20.46 21.55 28.00
CA ALA A 345 -20.17 22.97 28.20
C ALA A 345 -20.55 23.44 29.60
N GLN A 346 -21.73 23.05 30.09
CA GLN A 346 -22.19 23.38 31.43
C GLN A 346 -21.27 22.82 32.55
N LYS A 347 -20.81 21.56 32.41
CA LYS A 347 -19.84 20.96 33.34
C LYS A 347 -18.52 21.76 33.38
N LYS A 348 -18.13 22.36 32.25
CA LYS A 348 -16.92 23.18 32.11
C LYS A 348 -17.15 24.67 32.40
N LYS A 349 -18.35 25.02 32.86
CA LYS A 349 -18.78 26.41 33.20
C LYS A 349 -18.68 27.35 32.00
N ILE A 350 -19.03 26.87 30.81
CA ILE A 350 -19.09 27.61 29.55
C ILE A 350 -20.55 28.01 29.33
N GLN A 351 -20.83 29.30 29.09
CA GLN A 351 -22.15 29.75 28.65
C GLN A 351 -22.40 29.22 27.23
N PHE A 352 -23.55 28.55 27.02
CA PHE A 352 -23.88 27.91 25.76
C PHE A 352 -25.25 28.34 25.28
N ASP A 353 -25.27 29.19 24.26
CA ASP A 353 -26.48 29.75 23.69
C ASP A 353 -26.74 29.15 22.31
N VAL A 354 -27.98 28.70 22.07
CA VAL A 354 -28.36 27.98 20.84
C VAL A 354 -29.61 28.57 20.23
N ASP A 355 -29.49 28.93 18.94
CA ASP A 355 -30.58 29.27 18.05
C ASP A 355 -30.41 28.48 16.76
N PHE A 356 -30.87 27.21 16.78
CA PHE A 356 -30.66 26.26 15.69
C PHE A 356 -31.98 25.63 15.25
N ILE A 357 -32.26 25.73 13.94
CA ILE A 357 -33.39 25.04 13.29
C ILE A 357 -32.83 24.20 12.14
N PHE A 358 -33.14 22.90 12.14
CA PHE A 358 -32.75 22.00 11.08
C PHE A 358 -33.54 22.30 9.77
N PRO A 359 -32.86 22.33 8.60
CA PRO A 359 -33.48 22.72 7.34
C PRO A 359 -34.28 21.55 6.74
N SER A 360 -35.41 21.19 7.32
CA SER A 360 -36.24 20.03 6.91
C SER A 360 -36.79 20.08 5.46
N LYS A 361 -36.84 21.26 4.85
CA LYS A 361 -37.29 21.45 3.44
C LYS A 361 -36.14 21.28 2.44
N GLN A 362 -34.91 21.21 2.86
CA GLN A 362 -33.73 21.10 2.00
C GLN A 362 -33.19 19.68 2.05
N LYS A 363 -32.71 19.14 0.92
CA LYS A 363 -32.08 17.81 0.88
C LYS A 363 -30.66 17.87 1.44
N ILE A 364 -30.56 18.12 2.75
CA ILE A 364 -29.33 18.04 3.52
C ILE A 364 -29.49 16.89 4.49
N ASP A 365 -28.52 15.98 4.49
CA ASP A 365 -28.55 14.80 5.34
C ASP A 365 -28.28 15.21 6.82
N ALA A 366 -29.14 14.74 7.71
CA ALA A 366 -29.01 15.01 9.13
C ALA A 366 -27.71 14.45 9.73
N TYR A 367 -27.20 13.36 9.19
CA TYR A 367 -25.90 12.80 9.59
C TYR A 367 -24.77 13.75 9.27
N ASP A 368 -24.72 14.33 8.06
CA ASP A 368 -23.66 15.28 7.69
C ASP A 368 -23.70 16.53 8.58
N VAL A 369 -24.91 17.04 8.88
CA VAL A 369 -25.09 18.15 9.83
C VAL A 369 -24.64 17.74 11.23
N GLY A 370 -24.91 16.52 11.64
CA GLY A 370 -24.43 15.96 12.89
C GLY A 370 -22.91 15.92 13.00
N VAL A 371 -22.24 15.43 11.95
CA VAL A 371 -20.77 15.42 11.89
C VAL A 371 -20.19 16.84 11.95
N VAL A 372 -20.83 17.80 11.30
CA VAL A 372 -20.41 19.22 11.35
C VAL A 372 -20.55 19.78 12.76
N LEU A 373 -21.72 19.59 13.40
CA LEU A 373 -22.00 20.09 14.74
C LEU A 373 -21.07 19.45 15.78
N ASP A 374 -20.89 18.12 15.73
CA ASP A 374 -20.03 17.43 16.68
C ASP A 374 -18.60 17.95 16.64
N ASN A 375 -18.00 17.98 15.45
CA ASN A 375 -16.63 18.47 15.26
C ASN A 375 -16.47 19.95 15.62
N ALA A 376 -17.42 20.80 15.22
CA ALA A 376 -17.30 22.23 15.43
C ALA A 376 -17.52 22.62 16.90
N LEU A 377 -18.50 22.00 17.57
CA LEU A 377 -18.77 22.26 18.99
C LEU A 377 -17.70 21.66 19.89
N GLU A 378 -17.11 20.52 19.54
CA GLU A 378 -15.98 19.96 20.25
C GLU A 378 -14.78 20.91 20.22
N ASN A 379 -14.42 21.40 19.02
CA ASN A 379 -13.36 22.40 18.87
C ASN A 379 -13.66 23.68 19.68
N ALA A 380 -14.91 24.15 19.67
CA ALA A 380 -15.34 25.34 20.43
C ALA A 380 -15.21 25.14 21.94
N ILE A 381 -15.64 23.99 22.46
CA ILE A 381 -15.54 23.66 23.91
C ILE A 381 -14.07 23.56 24.32
N GLU A 382 -13.23 22.91 23.50
CA GLU A 382 -11.79 22.81 23.78
C GLU A 382 -11.14 24.18 23.82
N ALA A 383 -11.39 25.04 22.81
CA ALA A 383 -10.84 26.39 22.77
C ALA A 383 -11.28 27.24 23.97
N CYS A 384 -12.54 27.10 24.41
CA CYS A 384 -13.04 27.77 25.60
C CYS A 384 -12.36 27.29 26.89
N CYS A 385 -11.92 26.02 26.98
CA CYS A 385 -11.22 25.52 28.16
C CYS A 385 -9.90 26.25 28.43
N GLU A 386 -9.23 26.72 27.39
CA GLU A 386 -7.95 27.44 27.47
C GLU A 386 -8.10 28.94 27.85
N VAL A 387 -9.33 29.46 27.90
CA VAL A 387 -9.59 30.86 28.22
C VAL A 387 -9.61 31.11 29.72
N GLU A 388 -8.90 32.12 30.20
CA GLU A 388 -9.02 32.66 31.57
C GLU A 388 -10.07 33.77 31.55
N GLY A 389 -11.25 33.56 32.16
CA GLY A 389 -12.35 34.54 32.23
C GLY A 389 -13.69 34.03 31.73
N GLU A 390 -14.48 34.94 31.12
CA GLU A 390 -15.80 34.58 30.59
C GLU A 390 -15.68 33.69 29.37
N LYS A 391 -16.29 32.49 29.44
CA LYS A 391 -16.31 31.47 28.42
C LYS A 391 -17.70 31.38 27.81
N SER A 392 -17.83 31.53 26.50
CA SER A 392 -19.13 31.44 25.85
C SER A 392 -19.01 30.85 24.46
N ILE A 393 -20.07 30.09 24.10
CA ILE A 393 -20.28 29.50 22.76
C ILE A 393 -21.67 29.92 22.31
N TYR A 394 -21.77 30.42 21.07
CA TYR A 394 -23.00 30.77 20.38
C TYR A 394 -23.13 29.87 19.15
N LEU A 395 -24.22 29.10 19.09
CA LEU A 395 -24.59 28.30 17.92
C LEU A 395 -25.82 28.93 17.28
N HIS A 396 -25.69 29.39 16.04
CA HIS A 396 -26.80 29.94 15.26
C HIS A 396 -26.90 29.25 13.92
N ALA A 397 -28.11 28.93 13.47
CA ALA A 397 -28.31 28.39 12.13
C ALA A 397 -29.55 28.96 11.48
N PHE A 398 -29.42 29.32 10.22
CA PHE A 398 -30.50 29.90 9.42
C PHE A 398 -30.44 29.51 7.95
N VAL A 399 -31.57 29.65 7.29
CA VAL A 399 -31.72 29.38 5.86
C VAL A 399 -31.93 30.69 5.11
N LYS A 400 -31.11 30.90 4.05
CA LYS A 400 -31.30 32.04 3.13
C LYS A 400 -31.39 31.54 1.69
N GLY A 401 -32.62 31.51 1.16
CA GLY A 401 -32.89 30.88 -0.13
C GLY A 401 -32.59 29.38 -0.11
N ASN A 402 -31.69 28.91 -0.95
CA ASN A 402 -31.25 27.50 -1.01
C ASN A 402 -29.99 27.22 -0.16
N LEU A 403 -29.51 28.20 0.57
CA LEU A 403 -28.33 28.08 1.38
C LEU A 403 -28.70 27.90 2.85
N PHE A 404 -28.14 26.88 3.48
CA PHE A 404 -28.17 26.66 4.91
C PHE A 404 -26.84 27.11 5.52
N PHE A 405 -26.93 27.95 6.53
CA PHE A 405 -25.78 28.47 7.26
C PHE A 405 -25.78 27.95 8.68
N ILE A 406 -24.62 27.50 9.15
CA ILE A 406 -24.34 27.18 10.54
C ILE A 406 -23.21 28.08 10.99
N GLU A 407 -23.45 28.90 12.01
CA GLU A 407 -22.46 29.78 12.61
C GLU A 407 -22.17 29.35 14.04
N ILE A 408 -20.89 29.15 14.34
CA ILE A 408 -20.43 28.83 15.70
C ILE A 408 -19.40 29.87 16.08
N GLU A 409 -19.68 30.60 17.14
CA GLU A 409 -18.81 31.60 17.68
C GLU A 409 -18.41 31.23 19.13
N ASN A 410 -17.12 31.19 19.42
CA ASN A 410 -16.62 30.84 20.73
C ASN A 410 -15.49 31.75 21.22
N SER A 411 -15.36 31.83 22.55
CA SER A 411 -14.19 32.42 23.18
C SER A 411 -12.96 31.58 22.91
N TYR A 412 -11.79 32.19 22.65
CA TYR A 412 -10.52 31.46 22.50
C TYR A 412 -9.36 32.22 23.13
N SER A 413 -8.23 31.53 23.38
CA SER A 413 -7.01 32.04 23.92
C SER A 413 -5.83 31.84 22.96
N GLY A 414 -4.79 32.67 23.05
CA GLY A 414 -3.57 32.47 22.28
C GLY A 414 -3.59 33.03 20.85
N LYS A 415 -2.76 32.44 19.97
CA LYS A 415 -2.66 32.79 18.55
C LYS A 415 -3.09 31.61 17.71
N VAL A 416 -3.96 31.85 16.76
CA VAL A 416 -4.35 30.85 15.76
C VAL A 416 -3.38 30.95 14.58
N VAL A 417 -2.71 29.87 14.23
CA VAL A 417 -1.80 29.76 13.08
C VAL A 417 -2.55 29.07 11.96
N PHE A 418 -2.54 29.67 10.78
CA PHE A 418 -3.16 29.09 9.57
C PHE A 418 -2.08 28.45 8.70
N ASP A 419 -2.40 27.33 8.12
CA ASP A 419 -1.60 26.66 7.09
C ASP A 419 -1.64 27.47 5.80
N VAL A 420 -0.49 27.64 5.14
CA VAL A 420 -0.34 28.52 3.96
C VAL A 420 -1.05 27.95 2.72
N GLU A 421 -1.11 26.61 2.58
CA GLU A 421 -1.71 25.95 1.41
C GLU A 421 -3.21 25.77 1.58
N THR A 422 -3.65 25.32 2.76
CA THR A 422 -5.05 24.99 3.02
C THR A 422 -5.87 26.13 3.58
N GLN A 423 -5.23 27.18 4.09
CA GLN A 423 -5.84 28.30 4.84
C GLN A 423 -6.69 27.85 6.05
N LEU A 424 -6.43 26.67 6.56
CA LEU A 424 -7.09 26.13 7.74
C LEU A 424 -6.22 26.30 9.00
N PRO A 425 -6.82 26.43 10.19
CA PRO A 425 -6.07 26.49 11.44
C PRO A 425 -5.28 25.21 11.70
N VAL A 426 -4.03 25.34 12.10
CA VAL A 426 -3.15 24.23 12.44
C VAL A 426 -3.32 23.86 13.91
N SER A 427 -3.55 22.57 14.18
CA SER A 427 -3.65 22.04 15.55
C SER A 427 -2.27 22.00 16.22
N HIS A 428 -2.14 22.56 17.42
CA HIS A 428 -0.91 22.53 18.24
C HIS A 428 -0.77 21.24 19.09
N LYS A 429 -1.62 20.22 18.93
CA LYS A 429 -1.57 18.99 19.72
C LYS A 429 -0.43 18.07 19.30
N LYS A 430 0.26 17.46 20.30
CA LYS A 430 1.43 16.58 20.10
C LYS A 430 1.17 15.34 19.24
N ASP A 431 -0.09 14.90 19.06
CA ASP A 431 -0.50 13.78 18.24
C ASP A 431 -1.18 14.25 16.92
N ALA A 432 -0.43 15.00 16.11
CA ALA A 432 -0.90 15.60 14.86
C ALA A 432 -1.48 14.61 13.80
N LYS A 433 -1.29 13.30 13.96
CA LYS A 433 -1.83 12.29 13.03
C LYS A 433 -3.29 11.87 13.29
N LEU A 434 -3.85 12.15 14.47
CA LEU A 434 -5.22 11.77 14.82
C LEU A 434 -6.16 12.98 15.10
N HIS A 435 -5.64 14.17 15.40
CA HIS A 435 -6.44 15.30 15.87
C HIS A 435 -6.50 16.55 14.96
N GLY A 436 -5.88 16.55 13.77
CA GLY A 436 -5.99 17.67 12.82
C GLY A 436 -7.17 17.56 11.83
N LEU A 437 -8.05 16.57 12.01
CA LEU A 437 -9.08 16.23 11.01
C LEU A 437 -10.42 16.95 11.18
N GLY A 438 -10.69 17.59 12.33
CA GLY A 438 -12.00 18.17 12.65
C GLY A 438 -12.45 19.23 11.65
N ILE A 439 -11.66 20.27 11.42
CA ILE A 439 -12.02 21.35 10.49
C ILE A 439 -11.97 20.86 9.03
N SER A 440 -11.05 20.00 8.68
CA SER A 440 -11.03 19.37 7.35
C SER A 440 -12.26 18.47 7.10
N ASN A 441 -12.78 17.79 8.12
CA ASN A 441 -14.02 17.04 8.01
C ASN A 441 -15.23 17.97 7.81
N ILE A 442 -15.30 19.08 8.54
CA ILE A 442 -16.34 20.10 8.37
C ILE A 442 -16.30 20.65 6.93
N GLN A 443 -15.13 21.05 6.44
CA GLN A 443 -14.98 21.57 5.08
C GLN A 443 -15.38 20.51 4.04
N ARG A 444 -15.01 19.24 4.23
CA ARG A 444 -15.40 18.15 3.33
C ARG A 444 -16.92 17.95 3.29
N CYS A 445 -17.59 18.03 4.46
CA CYS A 445 -19.06 17.98 4.52
C CYS A 445 -19.68 19.17 3.80
N ALA A 446 -19.20 20.40 4.01
CA ALA A 446 -19.68 21.57 3.31
C ALA A 446 -19.52 21.45 1.78
N LYS A 447 -18.36 21.00 1.30
CA LYS A 447 -18.09 20.78 -0.13
C LYS A 447 -18.96 19.71 -0.78
N LYS A 448 -19.40 18.70 -0.03
CA LYS A 448 -20.40 17.70 -0.51
C LYS A 448 -21.70 18.38 -0.97
N TYR A 449 -22.04 19.50 -0.36
CA TYR A 449 -23.21 20.33 -0.65
C TYR A 449 -22.84 21.61 -1.43
N MET A 450 -21.80 21.59 -2.22
CA MET A 450 -21.32 22.73 -3.02
C MET A 450 -21.11 24.02 -2.19
N GLY A 451 -20.86 23.87 -0.92
CA GLY A 451 -20.58 24.92 0.04
C GLY A 451 -19.11 25.01 0.41
N ASP A 452 -18.83 25.87 1.37
CA ASP A 452 -17.48 26.01 1.96
C ASP A 452 -17.60 26.55 3.40
N ILE A 453 -16.46 26.76 4.04
CA ILE A 453 -16.36 27.32 5.38
C ILE A 453 -15.63 28.66 5.33
N ASP A 454 -15.98 29.54 6.27
CA ASP A 454 -15.28 30.80 6.50
C ASP A 454 -14.92 30.93 7.99
N ILE A 455 -13.75 31.49 8.29
CA ILE A 455 -13.24 31.64 9.64
C ILE A 455 -12.84 33.08 9.88
N VAL A 456 -13.50 33.73 10.85
CA VAL A 456 -13.22 35.10 11.24
C VAL A 456 -12.72 35.16 12.67
N LEU A 457 -11.59 35.81 12.88
CA LEU A 457 -11.04 36.12 14.20
C LEU A 457 -11.32 37.59 14.56
N SER A 458 -11.92 37.81 15.71
CA SER A 458 -12.09 39.19 16.25
C SER A 458 -11.37 39.30 17.59
N ASP A 459 -10.60 40.40 17.75
CA ASP A 459 -9.88 40.72 18.97
C ASP A 459 -10.27 42.15 19.39
N THR A 460 -11.10 42.27 20.41
CA THR A 460 -11.52 43.56 21.01
C THR A 460 -10.80 43.83 22.32
N GLY A 461 -9.50 43.52 22.37
CA GLY A 461 -8.61 43.83 23.50
C GLY A 461 -8.78 42.95 24.73
N ASN A 462 -9.98 42.76 25.25
CA ASN A 462 -10.26 41.85 26.41
C ASN A 462 -11.05 40.60 26.02
N LYS A 463 -11.62 40.51 24.82
CA LYS A 463 -12.43 39.35 24.38
C LYS A 463 -12.01 38.93 22.98
N LYS A 464 -11.39 37.77 22.89
CA LYS A 464 -11.07 37.12 21.60
C LYS A 464 -12.18 36.17 21.21
N ARG A 465 -12.67 36.29 19.98
CA ARG A 465 -13.73 35.48 19.42
C ARG A 465 -13.27 34.79 18.13
N PHE A 466 -13.54 33.50 18.06
CA PHE A 466 -13.37 32.66 16.87
C PHE A 466 -14.76 32.37 16.31
N LYS A 467 -15.04 32.79 15.10
CA LYS A 467 -16.31 32.54 14.41
C LYS A 467 -16.06 31.64 13.21
N LEU A 468 -16.68 30.47 13.19
CA LEU A 468 -16.73 29.53 12.09
C LEU A 468 -18.10 29.62 11.44
N THR A 469 -18.14 29.93 10.16
CA THR A 469 -19.36 29.93 9.34
C THR A 469 -19.29 28.80 8.32
N ILE A 470 -20.26 27.93 8.32
CA ILE A 470 -20.38 26.80 7.40
C ILE A 470 -21.58 27.06 6.49
N MET A 471 -21.38 26.93 5.18
CA MET A 471 -22.41 27.13 4.17
C MET A 471 -22.65 25.82 3.43
N MET A 472 -23.93 25.41 3.28
CA MET A 472 -24.35 24.23 2.53
C MET A 472 -25.48 24.57 1.57
N TYR A 473 -25.39 24.13 0.32
CA TYR A 473 -26.45 24.33 -0.67
C TYR A 473 -27.43 23.14 -0.65
N GLY A 474 -28.67 23.39 -0.26
CA GLY A 474 -29.72 22.39 -0.24
C GLY A 474 -30.68 22.57 -1.45
N LYS A 475 -30.88 21.52 -2.26
CA LYS A 475 -31.97 21.55 -3.24
C LYS A 475 -33.31 21.51 -2.51
N ILE A 476 -34.19 22.48 -2.78
CA ILE A 476 -35.59 22.44 -2.29
C ILE A 476 -36.27 21.23 -2.97
N SER A 477 -36.81 20.31 -2.17
CA SER A 477 -37.75 19.31 -2.70
C SER A 477 -39.04 20.04 -3.03
N HIS A 478 -39.33 20.19 -4.30
CA HIS A 478 -40.71 20.53 -4.71
C HIS A 478 -41.63 19.40 -4.23
N PRO A 479 -42.79 19.71 -3.65
CA PRO A 479 -43.77 18.74 -3.17
C PRO A 479 -44.27 17.84 -4.27
#